data_9aae168a5cc8c1c12d48957558745fe0
#
_entry.id   9aae168a5cc8c1c12d48957558745fe0
#
_cell.length_a   1.000
_cell.length_b   1.000
_cell.length_c   1.000
_cell.angle_alpha   90.00
_cell.angle_beta   90.00
_cell.angle_gamma   90.00
#
_symmetry.space_group_name_H-M   'P 1'
#
loop_
_entity.id
_entity.type
_entity.pdbx_description
1 polymer ?
#
loop_
_entity_poly.entity_id
_entity_poly.type
_entity_poly.pdbx_seq_one_letter_code
_entity_poly.pdbx_strand_id
1 'polypeptide(L)'
;MFKAETHPDYPPEEGCYIRGNDRSPVAVLIILKWDQDKVPPEIERLVRAGAESGAALSGTLQTENIGLEKVICNVVSNPNIRYLVMGGPESPGHLIGEVIRALFENGIDEKQRIIGTESPHPFLFNISREMIERFRDQLTLVDLQFQQDPDIVRKAVWSCYQEEPVEFNGQELYDPGAWPEAPLSGTITWKILQPYWEPEDEKQAEAKRKALDLMERIKQRNAERSLEGPDKAGG
;
A
#
# COMPACT_ATOMS: atom_id res chain seq x y z
N MET A 1 -3.65 -24.53 0.57
CA MET A 1 -3.46 -23.48 1.61
C MET A 1 -4.76 -22.69 1.81
N PHE A 2 -5.15 -22.41 3.04
CA PHE A 2 -6.37 -21.64 3.34
C PHE A 2 -6.16 -20.14 3.10
N LYS A 3 -7.06 -19.50 2.35
CA LYS A 3 -7.07 -18.06 2.10
C LYS A 3 -8.39 -17.46 2.57
N ALA A 4 -8.33 -16.29 3.19
CA ALA A 4 -9.50 -15.55 3.64
C ALA A 4 -10.04 -14.65 2.54
N GLU A 5 -11.34 -14.38 2.58
CA GLU A 5 -11.94 -13.31 1.80
C GLU A 5 -11.66 -11.95 2.44
N THR A 6 -11.35 -10.97 1.63
CA THR A 6 -11.20 -9.60 2.11
C THR A 6 -12.56 -8.98 2.40
N HIS A 7 -12.57 -7.99 3.32
CA HIS A 7 -13.78 -7.21 3.57
C HIS A 7 -14.25 -6.49 2.29
N PRO A 8 -15.59 -6.31 2.10
CA PRO A 8 -16.12 -5.60 0.91
C PRO A 8 -15.51 -4.21 0.68
N ASP A 9 -15.16 -3.49 1.76
CA ASP A 9 -14.56 -2.16 1.68
C ASP A 9 -13.04 -2.17 1.53
N TYR A 10 -12.43 -3.33 1.29
CA TYR A 10 -10.99 -3.44 1.06
C TYR A 10 -10.58 -2.88 -0.31
N PRO A 11 -9.47 -2.18 -0.41
CA PRO A 11 -8.66 -1.59 0.66
C PRO A 11 -9.34 -0.33 1.23
N PRO A 12 -9.24 -0.07 2.56
CA PRO A 12 -10.01 0.99 3.21
C PRO A 12 -9.50 2.41 2.91
N GLU A 13 -8.22 2.60 2.65
CA GLU A 13 -7.66 3.94 2.44
C GLU A 13 -7.40 4.26 0.97
N GLU A 14 -7.68 5.48 0.57
CA GLU A 14 -7.36 5.97 -0.78
C GLU A 14 -5.84 6.05 -0.97
N GLY A 15 -5.39 5.87 -2.20
CA GLY A 15 -3.97 5.94 -2.51
C GLY A 15 -3.69 5.74 -3.99
N CYS A 16 -2.42 5.82 -4.32
CA CYS A 16 -1.91 5.61 -5.67
C CYS A 16 -1.41 4.16 -5.79
N TYR A 17 -2.31 3.24 -6.12
CA TYR A 17 -2.02 1.81 -6.22
C TYR A 17 -2.91 1.10 -7.25
N ILE A 18 -2.45 -0.08 -7.67
CA ILE A 18 -3.23 -1.07 -8.41
C ILE A 18 -3.64 -2.16 -7.42
N ARG A 19 -4.94 -2.44 -7.33
CA ARG A 19 -5.46 -3.62 -6.64
C ARG A 19 -5.37 -4.81 -7.60
N GLY A 20 -4.67 -5.84 -7.17
CA GLY A 20 -4.47 -7.07 -7.94
C GLY A 20 -5.27 -8.25 -7.37
N ASN A 21 -4.58 -9.33 -7.03
CA ASN A 21 -5.19 -10.54 -6.49
C ASN A 21 -5.35 -10.45 -4.96
N ASP A 22 -6.55 -10.25 -4.45
CA ASP A 22 -6.84 -10.13 -3.02
C ASP A 22 -6.38 -11.35 -2.19
N ARG A 23 -6.21 -12.51 -2.80
CA ARG A 23 -5.73 -13.73 -2.14
C ARG A 23 -4.21 -13.90 -2.18
N SER A 24 -3.51 -12.92 -2.72
CA SER A 24 -2.05 -12.91 -2.77
C SER A 24 -1.42 -12.70 -1.40
N PRO A 25 -0.30 -13.38 -1.12
CA PRO A 25 0.47 -13.12 0.09
C PRO A 25 1.33 -11.84 0.00
N VAL A 26 1.31 -11.10 -1.10
CA VAL A 26 2.27 -10.03 -1.37
C VAL A 26 1.60 -8.69 -1.56
N ALA A 27 2.16 -7.65 -0.91
CA ALA A 27 2.00 -6.26 -1.30
C ALA A 27 3.33 -5.71 -1.81
N VAL A 28 3.26 -4.85 -2.84
CA VAL A 28 4.43 -4.17 -3.41
C VAL A 28 4.33 -2.68 -3.14
N LEU A 29 5.38 -2.12 -2.58
CA LEU A 29 5.50 -0.72 -2.21
C LEU A 29 6.69 -0.10 -2.93
N ILE A 30 6.43 0.83 -3.83
CA ILE A 30 7.47 1.54 -4.57
C ILE A 30 7.61 2.95 -4.00
N ILE A 31 8.81 3.27 -3.54
CA ILE A 31 9.10 4.61 -3.02
C ILE A 31 9.06 5.60 -4.18
N LEU A 32 8.29 6.66 -4.01
CA LEU A 32 8.19 7.78 -4.93
C LEU A 32 8.66 9.05 -4.22
N LYS A 33 9.54 9.81 -4.87
CA LYS A 33 9.99 11.08 -4.33
C LYS A 33 8.80 12.02 -4.08
N TRP A 34 8.82 12.72 -2.98
CA TRP A 34 7.72 13.55 -2.50
C TRP A 34 7.37 14.73 -3.43
N ASP A 35 8.36 15.24 -4.19
CA ASP A 35 8.23 16.38 -5.11
C ASP A 35 7.63 16.01 -6.48
N GLN A 36 7.18 14.76 -6.65
CA GLN A 36 6.59 14.29 -7.89
C GLN A 36 5.07 14.48 -7.90
N ASP A 37 4.58 15.40 -8.72
CA ASP A 37 3.14 15.60 -8.96
C ASP A 37 2.53 14.45 -9.80
N LYS A 38 3.37 13.75 -10.55
CA LYS A 38 2.99 12.60 -11.37
C LYS A 38 3.96 11.46 -11.13
N VAL A 39 3.45 10.24 -11.26
CA VAL A 39 4.31 9.06 -11.17
C VAL A 39 5.17 8.97 -12.43
N PRO A 40 6.50 8.97 -12.29
CA PRO A 40 7.40 8.79 -13.42
C PRO A 40 7.24 7.42 -14.07
N PRO A 41 7.46 7.29 -15.39
CA PRO A 41 7.29 6.01 -16.10
C PRO A 41 8.12 4.86 -15.56
N GLU A 42 9.31 5.14 -15.01
CA GLU A 42 10.17 4.14 -14.38
C GLU A 42 9.54 3.58 -13.09
N ILE A 43 8.91 4.42 -12.29
CA ILE A 43 8.19 4.01 -11.07
C ILE A 43 6.90 3.27 -11.43
N GLU A 44 6.17 3.77 -12.43
CA GLU A 44 4.97 3.11 -12.93
C GLU A 44 5.25 1.68 -13.38
N ARG A 45 6.35 1.44 -14.12
CA ARG A 45 6.74 0.08 -14.54
C ARG A 45 6.97 -0.86 -13.36
N LEU A 46 7.56 -0.38 -12.27
CA LEU A 46 7.75 -1.18 -11.05
C LEU A 46 6.41 -1.52 -10.38
N VAL A 47 5.52 -0.52 -10.26
CA VAL A 47 4.16 -0.73 -9.71
C VAL A 47 3.37 -1.73 -10.55
N ARG A 48 3.40 -1.58 -11.88
CA ARG A 48 2.72 -2.52 -12.79
C ARG A 48 3.31 -3.93 -12.68
N ALA A 49 4.64 -4.05 -12.65
CA ALA A 49 5.30 -5.34 -12.50
C ALA A 49 4.84 -6.09 -11.25
N GLY A 50 4.66 -5.39 -10.13
CA GLY A 50 4.11 -5.98 -8.90
C GLY A 50 2.69 -6.52 -9.08
N ALA A 51 1.77 -5.68 -9.59
CA ALA A 51 0.38 -6.06 -9.78
C ALA A 51 0.19 -7.17 -10.82
N GLU A 52 0.88 -7.06 -11.97
CA GLU A 52 0.82 -8.03 -13.07
C GLU A 52 1.41 -9.39 -12.68
N SER A 53 2.35 -9.42 -11.72
CA SER A 53 2.91 -10.65 -11.17
C SER A 53 2.04 -11.27 -10.07
N GLY A 54 0.93 -10.64 -9.73
CA GLY A 54 -0.07 -11.18 -8.82
C GLY A 54 -0.05 -10.62 -7.41
N ALA A 55 0.60 -9.50 -7.12
CA ALA A 55 0.50 -8.86 -5.81
C ALA A 55 -0.96 -8.47 -5.48
N ALA A 56 -1.35 -8.49 -4.21
CA ALA A 56 -2.67 -8.05 -3.75
C ALA A 56 -2.85 -6.53 -3.93
N LEU A 57 -1.81 -5.80 -3.60
CA LEU A 57 -1.68 -4.37 -3.82
C LEU A 57 -0.29 -4.06 -4.35
N SER A 58 -0.22 -3.14 -5.30
CA SER A 58 1.05 -2.56 -5.75
C SER A 58 0.88 -1.07 -5.92
N GLY A 59 1.65 -0.26 -5.21
CA GLY A 59 1.46 1.19 -5.20
C GLY A 59 2.69 1.97 -4.78
N THR A 60 2.51 3.28 -4.60
CA THR A 60 3.59 4.20 -4.26
C THR A 60 3.46 4.77 -2.86
N LEU A 61 4.60 5.14 -2.26
CA LEU A 61 4.67 5.85 -0.99
C LEU A 61 5.58 7.07 -1.13
N GLN A 62 5.08 8.26 -0.71
CA GLN A 62 5.80 9.54 -0.82
C GLN A 62 6.16 10.14 0.54
N THR A 63 5.46 9.78 1.62
CA THR A 63 5.66 10.41 2.94
C THR A 63 5.74 9.37 4.06
N GLU A 64 6.58 9.66 5.05
CA GLU A 64 6.91 8.78 6.18
C GLU A 64 5.84 8.74 7.29
N ASN A 65 4.78 9.53 7.16
CA ASN A 65 3.71 9.70 8.15
C ASN A 65 2.34 9.29 7.56
N ILE A 66 1.48 10.23 7.19
CA ILE A 66 0.12 9.95 6.68
C ILE A 66 0.10 8.96 5.51
N GLY A 67 1.08 9.06 4.60
CA GLY A 67 1.20 8.08 3.51
C GLY A 67 1.46 6.67 4.04
N LEU A 68 2.39 6.53 4.99
CA LEU A 68 2.70 5.24 5.60
C LEU A 68 1.53 4.69 6.42
N GLU A 69 0.78 5.54 7.15
CA GLU A 69 -0.44 5.12 7.84
C GLU A 69 -1.47 4.51 6.89
N LYS A 70 -1.68 5.11 5.72
CA LYS A 70 -2.57 4.56 4.69
C LYS A 70 -2.08 3.21 4.14
N VAL A 71 -0.78 3.07 3.95
CA VAL A 71 -0.18 1.78 3.57
C VAL A 71 -0.45 0.73 4.63
N ILE A 72 -0.21 1.05 5.90
CA ILE A 72 -0.47 0.16 7.03
C ILE A 72 -1.94 -0.27 7.05
N CYS A 73 -2.88 0.68 7.00
CA CYS A 73 -4.31 0.38 6.96
C CYS A 73 -4.70 -0.56 5.82
N ASN A 74 -4.22 -0.25 4.61
CA ASN A 74 -4.56 -1.04 3.43
C ASN A 74 -3.99 -2.46 3.48
N VAL A 75 -2.77 -2.60 3.96
CA VAL A 75 -2.08 -3.90 4.01
C VAL A 75 -2.65 -4.79 5.11
N VAL A 76 -2.83 -4.29 6.33
CA VAL A 76 -3.36 -5.10 7.44
C VAL A 76 -4.84 -5.46 7.27
N SER A 77 -5.57 -4.70 6.45
CA SER A 77 -6.96 -5.00 6.09
C SER A 77 -7.12 -6.23 5.18
N ASN A 78 -6.02 -6.72 4.63
CA ASN A 78 -6.02 -7.98 3.89
C ASN A 78 -5.29 -9.07 4.69
N PRO A 79 -6.03 -10.03 5.24
CA PRO A 79 -5.45 -11.08 6.06
C PRO A 79 -4.59 -12.09 5.30
N ASN A 80 -4.51 -12.00 3.98
CA ASN A 80 -3.67 -12.88 3.17
C ASN A 80 -2.24 -12.37 2.99
N ILE A 81 -2.01 -11.06 3.14
CA ILE A 81 -0.69 -10.45 2.90
C ILE A 81 0.28 -10.85 4.01
N ARG A 82 1.45 -11.35 3.62
CA ARG A 82 2.55 -11.80 4.49
C ARG A 82 3.88 -11.14 4.16
N TYR A 83 3.99 -10.57 2.97
CA TYR A 83 5.21 -9.98 2.46
C TYR A 83 4.96 -8.57 1.98
N LEU A 84 5.86 -7.68 2.36
CA LEU A 84 5.96 -6.33 1.80
C LEU A 84 7.23 -6.24 0.98
N VAL A 85 7.10 -6.25 -0.34
CA VAL A 85 8.21 -6.02 -1.26
C VAL A 85 8.38 -4.51 -1.43
N MET A 86 9.46 -3.95 -0.89
CA MET A 86 9.76 -2.53 -0.96
C MET A 86 10.83 -2.27 -2.01
N GLY A 87 10.54 -1.40 -2.98
CA GLY A 87 11.47 -1.03 -4.05
C GLY A 87 11.47 0.46 -4.37
N GLY A 88 12.22 0.84 -5.40
CA GLY A 88 12.33 2.21 -5.87
C GLY A 88 13.46 3.02 -5.22
N PRO A 89 13.59 4.31 -5.58
CA PRO A 89 14.62 5.20 -5.04
C PRO A 89 14.32 5.61 -3.60
N GLU A 90 15.30 6.21 -2.92
CA GLU A 90 15.00 6.92 -1.67
C GLU A 90 14.34 8.27 -1.95
N SER A 91 13.48 8.72 -1.03
CA SER A 91 12.88 10.06 -1.05
C SER A 91 13.72 11.01 -0.19
N PRO A 92 14.54 11.88 -0.81
CA PRO A 92 15.39 12.80 -0.06
C PRO A 92 14.58 13.69 0.89
N GLY A 93 15.03 13.81 2.12
CA GLY A 93 14.37 14.60 3.16
C GLY A 93 13.28 13.84 3.93
N HIS A 94 12.68 12.80 3.36
CA HIS A 94 11.69 11.94 4.03
C HIS A 94 12.26 10.60 4.48
N LEU A 95 13.32 10.10 3.83
CA LEU A 95 14.04 8.86 4.18
C LEU A 95 13.10 7.64 4.32
N ILE A 96 12.19 7.47 3.37
CA ILE A 96 11.09 6.50 3.46
C ILE A 96 11.58 5.06 3.60
N GLY A 97 12.61 4.67 2.84
CA GLY A 97 13.18 3.32 2.94
C GLY A 97 13.81 3.06 4.30
N GLU A 98 14.51 4.06 4.85
CA GLU A 98 15.04 4.00 6.22
C GLU A 98 13.92 3.89 7.25
N VAL A 99 12.86 4.70 7.12
CA VAL A 99 11.69 4.70 8.01
C VAL A 99 11.03 3.32 8.04
N ILE A 100 10.82 2.69 6.89
CA ILE A 100 10.21 1.35 6.82
C ILE A 100 11.11 0.33 7.50
N ARG A 101 12.40 0.29 7.22
CA ARG A 101 13.33 -0.61 7.91
C ARG A 101 13.31 -0.40 9.41
N ALA A 102 13.43 0.86 9.84
CA ALA A 102 13.41 1.23 11.26
C ALA A 102 12.10 0.80 11.95
N LEU A 103 10.96 0.94 11.26
CA LEU A 103 9.67 0.46 11.78
C LEU A 103 9.67 -1.05 12.00
N PHE A 104 10.16 -1.85 11.05
CA PHE A 104 10.22 -3.30 11.20
C PHE A 104 11.21 -3.74 12.28
N GLU A 105 12.37 -3.10 12.37
CA GLU A 105 13.43 -3.44 13.32
C GLU A 105 13.10 -3.00 14.75
N ASN A 106 12.70 -1.75 14.92
CA ASN A 106 12.65 -1.09 16.24
C ASN A 106 11.22 -0.76 16.71
N GLY A 107 10.24 -0.71 15.80
CA GLY A 107 8.87 -0.30 16.14
C GLY A 107 8.73 1.18 16.46
N ILE A 108 7.82 1.50 17.38
CA ILE A 108 7.46 2.86 17.77
C ILE A 108 7.62 3.11 19.27
N ASP A 109 7.91 4.34 19.66
CA ASP A 109 7.95 4.80 21.05
C ASP A 109 6.53 5.07 21.63
N GLU A 110 6.47 5.56 22.86
CA GLU A 110 5.21 5.91 23.53
C GLU A 110 4.42 7.02 22.82
N LYS A 111 5.09 7.86 22.04
CA LYS A 111 4.50 8.95 21.25
C LYS A 111 4.20 8.54 19.80
N GLN A 112 4.24 7.26 19.50
CA GLN A 112 4.07 6.70 18.15
C GLN A 112 5.10 7.25 17.13
N ARG A 113 6.29 7.64 17.58
CA ARG A 113 7.41 7.96 16.74
C ARG A 113 8.15 6.66 16.38
N ILE A 114 8.47 6.46 15.12
CA ILE A 114 9.30 5.33 14.66
C ILE A 114 10.73 5.51 15.21
N ILE A 115 11.24 4.47 15.86
CA ILE A 115 12.54 4.48 16.56
C ILE A 115 13.65 4.14 15.58
N GLY A 116 14.78 4.87 15.64
CA GLY A 116 15.99 4.54 14.87
C GLY A 116 16.00 5.06 13.44
N THR A 117 15.28 6.15 13.16
CA THR A 117 15.33 6.86 11.88
C THR A 117 15.69 8.34 12.07
N GLU A 118 16.42 8.88 11.10
CA GLU A 118 16.74 10.31 10.99
C GLU A 118 15.67 11.11 10.24
N SER A 119 14.61 10.47 9.78
CA SER A 119 13.48 11.13 9.13
C SER A 119 12.89 12.22 10.05
N PRO A 120 12.49 13.38 9.51
CA PRO A 120 12.07 14.52 10.33
C PRO A 120 10.71 14.31 11.01
N HIS A 121 9.77 13.60 10.39
CA HIS A 121 8.39 13.48 10.88
C HIS A 121 7.86 12.05 10.88
N PRO A 122 8.58 11.07 11.46
CA PRO A 122 8.22 9.65 11.38
C PRO A 122 7.21 9.27 12.46
N PHE A 123 6.05 9.95 12.49
CA PHE A 123 4.99 9.75 13.48
C PHE A 123 3.75 9.13 12.84
N LEU A 124 3.12 8.18 13.53
CA LEU A 124 1.94 7.44 13.08
C LEU A 124 0.75 7.73 14.03
N PHE A 125 0.31 8.99 14.06
CA PHE A 125 -0.67 9.47 15.04
C PHE A 125 -2.13 9.09 14.78
N ASN A 126 -2.49 8.82 13.51
CA ASN A 126 -3.90 8.65 13.11
C ASN A 126 -4.36 7.19 13.11
N ILE A 127 -3.48 6.27 13.44
CA ILE A 127 -3.77 4.84 13.54
C ILE A 127 -3.42 4.30 14.93
N SER A 128 -4.05 3.20 15.34
CA SER A 128 -3.78 2.64 16.66
C SER A 128 -2.43 1.92 16.73
N ARG A 129 -1.88 1.85 17.94
CA ARG A 129 -0.65 1.08 18.20
C ARG A 129 -0.81 -0.39 17.79
N GLU A 130 -1.96 -0.99 18.09
CA GLU A 130 -2.25 -2.39 17.75
C GLU A 130 -2.21 -2.63 16.25
N MET A 131 -2.65 -1.66 15.44
CA MET A 131 -2.57 -1.75 13.97
C MET A 131 -1.12 -1.70 13.49
N ILE A 132 -0.29 -0.87 14.10
CA ILE A 132 1.14 -0.77 13.79
C ILE A 132 1.87 -2.06 14.17
N GLU A 133 1.63 -2.59 15.37
CA GLU A 133 2.21 -3.86 15.81
C GLU A 133 1.79 -5.01 14.91
N ARG A 134 0.49 -5.07 14.57
CA ARG A 134 -0.01 -6.06 13.62
C ARG A 134 0.67 -5.98 12.25
N PHE A 135 0.92 -4.79 11.72
CA PHE A 135 1.64 -4.62 10.47
C PHE A 135 3.04 -5.24 10.55
N ARG A 136 3.75 -5.03 11.66
CA ARG A 136 5.07 -5.60 11.89
C ARG A 136 5.04 -7.12 12.06
N ASP A 137 4.06 -7.63 12.80
CA ASP A 137 3.93 -9.07 13.10
C ASP A 137 3.42 -9.88 11.91
N GLN A 138 2.56 -9.29 11.09
CA GLN A 138 1.95 -9.94 9.94
C GLN A 138 2.92 -10.08 8.78
N LEU A 139 3.91 -9.19 8.65
CA LEU A 139 4.68 -9.03 7.42
C LEU A 139 6.16 -9.37 7.59
N THR A 140 6.71 -9.95 6.55
CA THR A 140 8.14 -9.99 6.29
C THR A 140 8.51 -8.94 5.25
N LEU A 141 9.46 -8.06 5.57
CA LEU A 141 9.97 -7.06 4.63
C LEU A 141 10.95 -7.71 3.64
N VAL A 142 10.66 -7.60 2.35
CA VAL A 142 11.59 -7.95 1.27
C VAL A 142 12.16 -6.65 0.70
N ASP A 143 13.34 -6.28 1.14
CA ASP A 143 13.97 -5.00 0.80
C ASP A 143 14.67 -5.06 -0.56
N LEU A 144 14.09 -4.41 -1.55
CA LEU A 144 14.63 -4.19 -2.89
C LEU A 144 14.90 -2.70 -3.15
N GLN A 145 15.13 -1.91 -2.10
CA GLN A 145 15.41 -0.49 -2.27
C GLN A 145 16.56 -0.27 -3.25
N PHE A 146 16.45 0.76 -4.08
CA PHE A 146 17.34 1.11 -5.20
C PHE A 146 17.30 0.16 -6.39
N GLN A 147 16.55 -0.94 -6.33
CA GLN A 147 16.28 -1.75 -7.53
C GLN A 147 15.28 -1.03 -8.44
N GLN A 148 15.63 -0.93 -9.71
CA GLN A 148 14.81 -0.26 -10.73
C GLN A 148 14.43 -1.20 -11.88
N ASP A 149 14.81 -2.46 -11.77
CA ASP A 149 14.48 -3.49 -12.74
C ASP A 149 13.13 -4.14 -12.41
N PRO A 150 12.09 -3.98 -13.24
CA PRO A 150 10.79 -4.61 -13.02
C PRO A 150 10.85 -6.14 -12.93
N ASP A 151 11.83 -6.78 -13.57
CA ASP A 151 11.95 -8.24 -13.52
C ASP A 151 12.42 -8.74 -12.15
N ILE A 152 13.15 -7.93 -11.40
CA ILE A 152 13.50 -8.22 -10.00
C ILE A 152 12.26 -8.18 -9.13
N VAL A 153 11.38 -7.17 -9.32
CA VAL A 153 10.09 -7.08 -8.63
C VAL A 153 9.21 -8.29 -8.96
N ARG A 154 9.12 -8.69 -10.25
CA ARG A 154 8.38 -9.89 -10.67
C ARG A 154 8.88 -11.15 -9.98
N LYS A 155 10.21 -11.34 -9.95
CA LYS A 155 10.82 -12.49 -9.27
C LYS A 155 10.51 -12.51 -7.77
N ALA A 156 10.60 -11.36 -7.10
CA ALA A 156 10.27 -11.25 -5.68
C ALA A 156 8.82 -11.65 -5.40
N VAL A 157 7.87 -11.08 -6.14
CA VAL A 157 6.45 -11.40 -5.99
C VAL A 157 6.22 -12.89 -6.25
N TRP A 158 6.77 -13.43 -7.33
CA TRP A 158 6.65 -14.84 -7.67
C TRP A 158 7.23 -15.76 -6.58
N SER A 159 8.37 -15.42 -6.01
CA SER A 159 9.01 -16.21 -4.93
C SER A 159 8.10 -16.30 -3.70
N CYS A 160 7.38 -15.24 -3.35
CA CYS A 160 6.45 -15.22 -2.21
C CYS A 160 5.20 -16.11 -2.43
N TYR A 161 4.91 -16.53 -3.65
CA TYR A 161 3.76 -17.39 -3.96
C TYR A 161 4.03 -18.89 -3.77
N GLN A 162 5.26 -19.27 -3.46
CA GLN A 162 5.62 -20.68 -3.40
C GLN A 162 5.10 -21.33 -2.12
N GLU A 163 4.56 -22.53 -2.22
CA GLU A 163 4.10 -23.34 -1.08
C GLU A 163 5.29 -23.90 -0.28
N GLU A 164 6.41 -24.16 -0.95
CA GLU A 164 7.67 -24.56 -0.35
C GLU A 164 8.63 -23.37 -0.29
N PRO A 165 9.49 -23.29 0.73
CA PRO A 165 10.45 -22.21 0.85
C PRO A 165 11.37 -22.08 -0.38
N VAL A 166 11.49 -20.85 -0.88
CA VAL A 166 12.38 -20.50 -1.98
C VAL A 166 13.31 -19.40 -1.50
N GLU A 167 14.62 -19.60 -1.69
CA GLU A 167 15.58 -18.56 -1.37
C GLU A 167 15.48 -17.40 -2.36
N PHE A 168 15.27 -16.21 -1.82
CA PHE A 168 15.31 -14.97 -2.57
C PHE A 168 15.90 -13.85 -1.71
N ASN A 169 16.95 -13.18 -2.22
CA ASN A 169 17.58 -12.04 -1.55
C ASN A 169 17.99 -12.33 -0.08
N GLY A 170 18.49 -13.53 0.20
CA GLY A 170 18.91 -13.96 1.54
C GLY A 170 17.79 -14.32 2.50
N GLN A 171 16.57 -14.45 2.01
CA GLN A 171 15.39 -14.84 2.78
C GLN A 171 14.73 -16.06 2.15
N GLU A 172 14.13 -16.90 3.00
CA GLU A 172 13.26 -17.97 2.53
C GLU A 172 11.82 -17.41 2.41
N LEU A 173 11.29 -17.42 1.19
CA LEU A 173 9.96 -16.91 0.88
C LEU A 173 9.03 -18.07 0.52
N TYR A 174 7.84 -18.06 1.07
CA TYR A 174 6.78 -19.04 0.80
C TYR A 174 5.42 -18.48 1.19
N ASP A 175 4.34 -19.10 0.77
CA ASP A 175 2.97 -18.67 1.12
C ASP A 175 2.48 -19.40 2.39
N PRO A 176 2.61 -18.82 3.59
CA PRO A 176 2.33 -19.51 4.86
C PRO A 176 0.84 -19.66 5.18
N GLY A 177 -0.04 -19.32 4.26
CA GLY A 177 -1.47 -19.39 4.46
C GLY A 177 -2.14 -18.08 4.89
N ALA A 178 -3.45 -18.11 5.04
CA ALA A 178 -4.25 -16.96 5.36
C ALA A 178 -4.16 -16.57 6.85
N TRP A 179 -4.25 -15.27 7.08
CA TRP A 179 -4.46 -14.70 8.41
C TRP A 179 -5.93 -14.26 8.52
N PRO A 180 -6.80 -15.04 9.19
CA PRO A 180 -8.26 -14.93 9.07
C PRO A 180 -8.84 -13.84 9.98
N GLU A 181 -8.45 -12.60 9.81
CA GLU A 181 -9.00 -11.47 10.55
C GLU A 181 -9.71 -10.48 9.64
N ALA A 182 -10.67 -9.76 10.19
CA ALA A 182 -11.38 -8.69 9.49
C ALA A 182 -10.47 -7.47 9.29
N PRO A 183 -10.76 -6.59 8.32
CA PRO A 183 -10.11 -5.31 8.17
C PRO A 183 -10.20 -4.48 9.45
N LEU A 184 -9.11 -3.83 9.84
CA LEU A 184 -9.05 -2.98 11.03
C LEU A 184 -9.62 -1.59 10.79
N SER A 185 -9.62 -1.11 9.55
CA SER A 185 -10.21 0.16 9.15
C SER A 185 -11.62 -0.04 8.61
N GLY A 186 -12.57 0.77 9.06
CA GLY A 186 -13.92 0.87 8.51
C GLY A 186 -14.08 2.00 7.49
N THR A 187 -13.01 2.69 7.14
CA THR A 187 -13.05 3.81 6.22
C THR A 187 -13.26 3.33 4.79
N ILE A 188 -14.33 3.77 4.16
CA ILE A 188 -14.54 3.53 2.73
C ILE A 188 -13.58 4.42 1.97
N THR A 189 -12.71 3.79 1.18
CA THR A 189 -11.70 4.49 0.44
C THR A 189 -11.88 4.35 -1.04
N TRP A 190 -11.50 5.40 -1.68
CA TRP A 190 -11.49 5.48 -3.11
C TRP A 190 -10.26 4.77 -3.68
N LYS A 191 -10.47 3.88 -4.64
CA LYS A 191 -9.41 3.05 -5.24
C LYS A 191 -9.10 3.52 -6.64
N ILE A 192 -7.82 3.77 -6.90
CA ILE A 192 -7.32 3.93 -8.26
C ILE A 192 -6.79 2.56 -8.72
N LEU A 193 -7.53 1.88 -9.57
CA LEU A 193 -7.14 0.56 -10.05
C LEU A 193 -5.97 0.62 -11.05
N GLN A 194 -5.92 1.69 -11.85
CA GLN A 194 -4.85 1.94 -12.83
C GLN A 194 -4.58 3.44 -12.91
N PRO A 195 -3.90 4.03 -11.91
CA PRO A 195 -3.74 5.49 -11.81
C PRO A 195 -2.97 6.10 -12.99
N TYR A 196 -2.07 5.33 -13.59
CA TYR A 196 -1.16 5.79 -14.65
C TYR A 196 -1.59 5.39 -16.05
N TRP A 197 -2.75 4.73 -16.16
CA TRP A 197 -3.22 4.26 -17.44
C TRP A 197 -3.50 5.43 -18.38
N GLU A 198 -2.82 5.42 -19.51
CA GLU A 198 -3.09 6.30 -20.63
C GLU A 198 -3.99 5.58 -21.64
N PRO A 199 -5.12 6.19 -22.03
CA PRO A 199 -6.03 5.57 -22.98
C PRO A 199 -5.34 5.40 -24.35
N GLU A 200 -5.45 4.21 -24.93
CA GLU A 200 -4.93 3.89 -26.24
C GLU A 200 -5.90 4.28 -27.37
N ASP A 201 -7.18 4.46 -27.02
CA ASP A 201 -8.21 4.84 -27.96
C ASP A 201 -9.22 5.84 -27.36
N GLU A 202 -10.07 6.42 -28.22
CA GLU A 202 -11.05 7.44 -27.85
C GLU A 202 -12.12 6.93 -26.89
N LYS A 203 -12.49 5.65 -26.99
CA LYS A 203 -13.48 4.99 -26.11
C LYS A 203 -12.92 4.81 -24.69
N GLN A 204 -11.66 4.45 -24.58
CA GLN A 204 -10.96 4.37 -23.30
C GLN A 204 -10.75 5.75 -22.69
N ALA A 205 -10.44 6.76 -23.50
CA ALA A 205 -10.32 8.15 -23.05
C ALA A 205 -11.66 8.68 -22.48
N GLU A 206 -12.77 8.36 -23.15
CA GLU A 206 -14.10 8.72 -22.66
C GLU A 206 -14.46 8.00 -21.37
N ALA A 207 -14.13 6.71 -21.23
CA ALA A 207 -14.35 5.95 -20.02
C ALA A 207 -13.53 6.49 -18.84
N LYS A 208 -12.26 6.83 -19.06
CA LYS A 208 -11.41 7.48 -18.06
C LYS A 208 -11.98 8.82 -17.60
N ARG A 209 -12.41 9.66 -18.54
CA ARG A 209 -13.02 10.96 -18.21
C ARG A 209 -14.31 10.83 -17.41
N LYS A 210 -15.19 9.88 -17.76
CA LYS A 210 -16.41 9.59 -16.99
C LYS A 210 -16.10 9.09 -15.58
N ALA A 211 -15.09 8.24 -15.43
CA ALA A 211 -14.64 7.76 -14.13
C ALA A 211 -14.11 8.92 -13.27
N LEU A 212 -13.26 9.79 -13.81
CA LEU A 212 -12.74 10.96 -13.11
C LEU A 212 -13.86 11.93 -12.67
N ASP A 213 -14.82 12.23 -13.56
CA ASP A 213 -15.97 13.09 -13.23
C ASP A 213 -16.82 12.51 -12.11
N LEU A 214 -17.10 11.20 -12.14
CA LEU A 214 -17.82 10.51 -11.07
C LEU A 214 -17.09 10.63 -9.72
N MET A 215 -15.78 10.50 -9.75
CA MET A 215 -14.93 10.60 -8.58
C MET A 215 -14.94 11.98 -7.95
N GLU A 216 -14.84 12.99 -8.78
CA GLU A 216 -14.90 14.37 -8.33
C GLU A 216 -16.24 14.70 -7.66
N ARG A 217 -17.35 14.20 -8.23
CA ARG A 217 -18.68 14.30 -7.61
C ARG A 217 -18.77 13.57 -6.27
N ILE A 218 -18.15 12.39 -6.15
CA ILE A 218 -18.11 11.65 -4.87
C ILE A 218 -17.30 12.43 -3.84
N LYS A 219 -16.13 12.98 -4.21
CA LYS A 219 -15.32 13.82 -3.32
C LYS A 219 -16.07 15.05 -2.83
N GLN A 220 -16.74 15.76 -3.74
CA GLN A 220 -17.55 16.93 -3.39
C GLN A 220 -18.68 16.57 -2.41
N ARG A 221 -19.40 15.49 -2.67
CA ARG A 221 -20.50 15.02 -1.80
C ARG A 221 -20.00 14.61 -0.41
N ASN A 222 -18.84 13.97 -0.34
CA ASN A 222 -18.24 13.59 0.94
C ASN A 222 -17.73 14.81 1.71
N ALA A 223 -17.18 15.82 1.02
CA ALA A 223 -16.79 17.08 1.62
C ALA A 223 -18.01 17.85 2.18
N GLU A 224 -19.11 17.90 1.43
CA GLU A 224 -20.38 18.51 1.87
C GLU A 224 -20.95 17.81 3.10
N ARG A 225 -20.96 16.47 3.11
CA ARG A 225 -21.38 15.68 4.28
C ARG A 225 -20.51 15.90 5.51
N SER A 226 -19.23 16.10 5.33
CA SER A 226 -18.29 16.39 6.44
C SER A 226 -18.49 17.79 7.01
N LEU A 227 -19.04 18.73 6.23
CA LEU A 227 -19.37 20.08 6.66
C LEU A 227 -20.75 20.17 7.34
N GLU A 228 -21.66 19.22 7.07
CA GLU A 228 -23.01 19.22 7.65
C GLU A 228 -23.10 18.67 9.09
N GLY A 229 -22.02 18.18 9.70
CA GLY A 229 -21.90 17.75 11.09
C GLY A 229 -22.95 16.72 11.57
N PRO A 230 -22.73 15.99 12.68
CA PRO A 230 -23.62 14.92 13.15
C PRO A 230 -24.91 15.38 13.78
N ASP A 231 -25.35 16.64 13.69
CA ASP A 231 -26.42 17.25 14.48
C ASP A 231 -27.84 17.23 13.84
N LYS A 232 -28.07 16.43 12.80
CA LYS A 232 -29.44 16.29 12.22
C LYS A 232 -30.02 14.87 12.20
N ALA A 233 -29.60 14.01 13.12
CA ALA A 233 -30.22 12.71 13.32
C ALA A 233 -30.85 12.63 14.72
N GLY A 234 -31.81 13.49 15.01
CA GLY A 234 -32.51 13.53 16.28
C GLY A 234 -33.73 14.45 16.21
N GLY A 235 -34.77 13.98 15.55
CA GLY A 235 -36.09 14.61 15.54
C GLY A 235 -37.14 13.60 15.15
#